data_274f3b2e52fe45928cf3ad4c1a182b81
#
_entry.id   274f3b2e52fe45928cf3ad4c1a182b81
#
_cell.length_a   1.000
_cell.length_b   1.000
_cell.length_c   1.000
_cell.angle_alpha   90.00
_cell.angle_beta   90.00
_cell.angle_gamma   90.00
#
_symmetry.space_group_name_H-M   'P 1'
#
loop_
_entity.id
_entity.type
_entity.pdbx_description
1 polymer ?
#
loop_
_entity_poly.entity_id
_entity_poly.type
_entity_poly.pdbx_seq_one_letter_code
_entity_poly.pdbx_strand_id
1 'polypeptide(L)'
;MDYLEWFYQRVAELRMQKGVSARDMSLSLGQSESYINKIENKRTLPSMTGFFYICEYLDITPQEFFNVDAGAPQKSRELLQELERLSPEQSEHVLQIVRDISQK
;
A
#
# COMPACT_ATOMS: atom_id res chain seq x y z
N MET A 1 5.81 -6.62 -18.93
CA MET A 1 5.92 -6.67 -17.46
C MET A 1 5.54 -8.06 -16.97
N ASP A 2 6.31 -8.62 -16.06
CA ASP A 2 5.94 -9.87 -15.38
C ASP A 2 5.05 -9.51 -14.20
N TYR A 3 3.76 -9.74 -14.34
CA TYR A 3 2.77 -9.39 -13.31
C TYR A 3 2.90 -10.21 -12.03
N LEU A 4 3.30 -11.47 -12.15
CA LEU A 4 3.51 -12.33 -10.97
C LEU A 4 4.68 -11.80 -10.15
N GLU A 5 5.79 -11.52 -10.80
CA GLU A 5 6.97 -10.95 -10.15
C GLU A 5 6.62 -9.63 -9.45
N TRP A 6 5.90 -8.76 -10.14
CA TRP A 6 5.44 -7.49 -9.59
C TRP A 6 4.57 -7.69 -8.34
N PHE A 7 3.65 -8.66 -8.40
CA PHE A 7 2.76 -8.97 -7.28
C PHE A 7 3.55 -9.37 -6.03
N TYR A 8 4.49 -10.27 -6.18
CA TYR A 8 5.30 -10.75 -5.05
C TYR A 8 6.10 -9.62 -4.42
N GLN A 9 6.71 -8.79 -5.24
CA GLN A 9 7.47 -7.63 -4.77
C GLN A 9 6.56 -6.61 -4.07
N ARG A 10 5.37 -6.40 -4.60
CA ARG A 10 4.41 -5.45 -4.03
C ARG A 10 3.98 -5.86 -2.61
N VAL A 11 3.73 -7.14 -2.40
CA VAL A 11 3.41 -7.66 -1.05
C VAL A 11 4.55 -7.34 -0.08
N ALA A 12 5.79 -7.63 -0.48
CA ALA A 12 6.96 -7.37 0.36
C ALA A 12 7.14 -5.88 0.65
N GLU A 13 6.98 -5.03 -0.36
CA GLU A 13 7.11 -3.57 -0.20
C GLU A 13 6.09 -3.02 0.79
N LEU A 14 4.82 -3.40 0.63
CA LEU A 14 3.75 -2.91 1.50
C LEU A 14 3.92 -3.43 2.93
N ARG A 15 4.37 -4.67 3.09
CA ARG A 15 4.68 -5.21 4.42
C ARG A 15 5.81 -4.42 5.08
N MET A 16 6.87 -4.15 4.36
CA MET A 16 8.00 -3.38 4.87
C MET A 16 7.62 -1.95 5.22
N GLN A 17 6.75 -1.32 4.42
CA GLN A 17 6.23 0.01 4.73
C GLN A 17 5.43 0.02 6.03
N LYS A 18 4.68 -1.06 6.29
CA LYS A 18 3.95 -1.21 7.55
C LYS A 18 4.89 -1.47 8.74
N GLY A 19 6.11 -1.94 8.47
CA GLY A 19 7.10 -2.18 9.52
C GLY A 19 6.89 -3.48 10.29
N VAL A 20 6.29 -4.50 9.65
CA VAL A 20 6.04 -5.80 10.29
C VAL A 20 6.84 -6.89 9.60
N SER A 21 7.16 -7.97 10.35
CA SER A 21 7.82 -9.13 9.78
C SER A 21 6.82 -9.98 8.99
N ALA A 22 7.34 -10.79 8.06
CA ALA A 22 6.51 -11.73 7.32
C ALA A 22 5.81 -12.72 8.25
N ARG A 23 6.50 -13.16 9.30
CA ARG A 23 5.94 -14.06 10.29
C ARG A 23 4.78 -13.42 11.05
N ASP A 24 4.97 -12.20 11.56
CA ASP A 24 3.94 -11.50 12.32
C ASP A 24 2.71 -11.22 11.46
N MET A 25 2.91 -10.81 10.23
CA MET A 25 1.81 -10.60 9.28
C MET A 25 1.05 -11.91 9.03
N SER A 26 1.77 -13.01 8.81
CA SER A 26 1.15 -14.33 8.58
C SER A 26 0.27 -14.74 9.74
N LEU A 27 0.77 -14.63 10.98
CA LEU A 27 0.03 -14.98 12.18
C LEU A 27 -1.18 -14.08 12.40
N SER A 28 -1.03 -12.78 12.14
CA SER A 28 -2.13 -11.81 12.25
C SER A 28 -3.25 -12.12 11.25
N LEU A 29 -2.91 -12.72 10.10
CA LEU A 29 -3.89 -13.13 9.09
C LEU A 29 -4.56 -14.48 9.43
N GLY A 30 -4.19 -15.09 10.57
CA GLY A 30 -4.71 -16.41 10.94
C GLY A 30 -4.12 -17.55 10.11
N GLN A 31 -2.96 -17.33 9.51
CA GLN A 31 -2.28 -18.31 8.64
C GLN A 31 -1.08 -18.93 9.36
N SER A 32 -0.43 -19.91 8.73
CA SER A 32 0.82 -20.45 9.23
C SER A 32 1.90 -19.37 9.22
N GLU A 33 2.91 -19.51 10.07
CA GLU A 33 3.98 -18.52 10.22
C GLU A 33 4.77 -18.27 8.94
N SER A 34 4.74 -19.20 7.99
CA SER A 34 5.47 -19.11 6.72
C SER A 34 4.63 -18.63 5.55
N TYR A 35 3.35 -18.29 5.78
CA TYR A 35 2.40 -17.97 4.71
C TYR A 35 2.89 -16.81 3.82
N ILE A 36 3.21 -15.67 4.42
CA ILE A 36 3.68 -14.50 3.66
C ILE A 36 5.06 -14.75 3.06
N ASN A 37 5.95 -15.43 3.81
CA ASN A 37 7.28 -15.78 3.30
C ASN A 37 7.19 -16.60 2.00
N LYS A 38 6.27 -17.57 1.95
CA LYS A 38 6.07 -18.39 0.75
C LYS A 38 5.58 -17.55 -0.43
N ILE A 39 4.73 -16.56 -0.18
CA ILE A 39 4.28 -15.63 -1.24
C ILE A 39 5.46 -14.79 -1.73
N GLU A 40 6.19 -14.15 -0.83
CA GLU A 40 7.31 -13.27 -1.18
C GLU A 40 8.44 -14.03 -1.89
N ASN A 41 8.61 -15.32 -1.58
CA ASN A 41 9.60 -16.18 -2.23
C ASN A 41 9.07 -16.90 -3.47
N LYS A 42 7.94 -16.46 -4.01
CA LYS A 42 7.39 -16.93 -5.30
C LYS A 42 6.98 -18.40 -5.30
N ARG A 43 6.66 -18.96 -4.13
CA ARG A 43 6.27 -20.36 -4.01
C ARG A 43 4.78 -20.58 -4.15
N THR A 44 3.98 -19.57 -3.82
CA THR A 44 2.52 -19.68 -3.87
C THR A 44 1.90 -18.31 -4.05
N LEU A 45 0.67 -18.31 -4.55
CA LEU A 45 -0.19 -17.13 -4.61
C LEU A 45 -1.28 -17.28 -3.56
N PRO A 46 -1.75 -16.18 -2.96
CA PRO A 46 -2.91 -16.26 -2.09
C PRO A 46 -4.16 -16.56 -2.93
N SER A 47 -5.18 -17.16 -2.28
CA SER A 47 -6.51 -17.18 -2.86
C SER A 47 -7.04 -15.75 -2.97
N MET A 48 -8.10 -15.54 -3.75
CA MET A 48 -8.73 -14.22 -3.84
C MET A 48 -9.20 -13.74 -2.46
N THR A 49 -9.82 -14.61 -1.67
CA THR A 49 -10.22 -14.30 -0.29
C THR A 49 -9.01 -13.92 0.56
N GLY A 50 -7.93 -14.70 0.46
CA GLY A 50 -6.68 -14.41 1.17
C GLY A 50 -6.10 -13.08 0.77
N PHE A 51 -6.15 -12.74 -0.51
CA PHE A 51 -5.68 -11.45 -1.01
C PHE A 51 -6.47 -10.28 -0.39
N PHE A 52 -7.79 -10.40 -0.28
CA PHE A 52 -8.61 -9.36 0.34
C PHE A 52 -8.25 -9.18 1.82
N TYR A 53 -7.98 -10.26 2.55
CA TYR A 53 -7.51 -10.17 3.95
C TYR A 53 -6.14 -9.50 4.03
N ILE A 54 -5.25 -9.76 3.07
CA ILE A 54 -3.96 -9.07 3.01
C ILE A 54 -4.17 -7.56 2.87
N CYS A 55 -5.06 -7.14 1.96
CA CYS A 55 -5.37 -5.72 1.78
C CYS A 55 -5.94 -5.10 3.06
N GLU A 56 -6.88 -5.78 3.72
CA GLU A 56 -7.45 -5.30 4.97
C GLU A 56 -6.37 -5.14 6.06
N TYR A 57 -5.50 -6.14 6.19
CA TYR A 57 -4.40 -6.08 7.16
C TYR A 57 -3.47 -4.91 6.89
N LEU A 58 -3.16 -4.66 5.61
CA LEU A 58 -2.29 -3.56 5.20
C LEU A 58 -3.01 -2.20 5.19
N ASP A 59 -4.30 -2.19 5.48
CA ASP A 59 -5.13 -0.99 5.47
C ASP A 59 -5.11 -0.27 4.12
N ILE A 60 -5.24 -1.05 3.06
CA ILE A 60 -5.35 -0.54 1.69
C ILE A 60 -6.51 -1.22 0.96
N THR A 61 -6.99 -0.58 -0.09
CA THR A 61 -7.95 -1.21 -1.00
C THR A 61 -7.21 -2.05 -2.04
N PRO A 62 -7.89 -3.02 -2.68
CA PRO A 62 -7.30 -3.72 -3.82
C PRO A 62 -6.84 -2.79 -4.93
N GLN A 63 -7.57 -1.70 -5.18
CA GLN A 63 -7.18 -0.70 -6.16
C GLN A 63 -5.85 -0.05 -5.80
N GLU A 64 -5.69 0.32 -4.53
CA GLU A 64 -4.43 0.91 -4.04
C GLU A 64 -3.29 -0.09 -4.13
N PHE A 65 -3.57 -1.37 -3.87
CA PHE A 65 -2.55 -2.42 -4.01
C PHE A 65 -1.97 -2.44 -5.43
N PHE A 66 -2.83 -2.33 -6.44
CA PHE A 66 -2.41 -2.40 -7.85
C PHE A 66 -1.99 -1.05 -8.44
N ASN A 67 -1.97 0.00 -7.66
CA ASN A 67 -1.53 1.32 -8.12
C ASN A 67 0.00 1.41 -8.07
N VAL A 68 0.65 1.18 -9.21
CA VAL A 68 2.12 1.16 -9.32
C VAL A 68 2.77 2.51 -9.05
N ASP A 69 2.00 3.60 -9.18
CA ASP A 69 2.53 4.95 -9.01
C ASP A 69 2.45 5.44 -7.56
N ALA A 70 1.73 4.72 -6.69
CA ALA A 70 1.56 5.09 -5.30
C ALA A 70 2.56 4.34 -4.42
N GLY A 71 3.67 4.98 -4.06
CA GLY A 71 4.69 4.38 -3.19
C GLY A 71 4.17 4.10 -1.78
N ALA A 72 3.30 4.97 -1.23
CA ALA A 72 2.72 4.85 0.10
C ALA A 72 1.24 5.20 0.06
N PRO A 73 0.34 4.23 -0.24
CA PRO A 73 -1.09 4.50 -0.41
C PRO A 73 -1.75 5.16 0.80
N GLN A 74 -1.36 4.79 2.02
CA GLN A 74 -1.91 5.36 3.25
C GLN A 74 -1.57 6.85 3.36
N LYS A 75 -0.34 7.23 3.03
CA LYS A 75 0.10 8.62 3.05
C LYS A 75 -0.64 9.47 2.02
N SER A 76 -0.82 8.94 0.83
CA SER A 76 -1.58 9.63 -0.23
C SER A 76 -3.03 9.86 0.20
N ARG A 77 -3.65 8.87 0.83
CA ARG A 77 -5.02 8.96 1.33
C ARG A 77 -5.15 9.98 2.44
N GLU A 78 -4.23 9.96 3.42
CA GLU A 78 -4.20 10.96 4.50
C GLU A 78 -4.09 12.37 3.95
N LEU A 79 -3.20 12.57 2.98
CA LEU A 79 -3.01 13.87 2.35
C LEU A 79 -4.29 14.35 1.68
N LEU A 80 -4.95 13.49 0.90
CA LEU A 80 -6.21 13.83 0.25
C LEU A 80 -7.31 14.17 1.25
N GLN A 81 -7.42 13.41 2.34
CA GLN A 81 -8.41 13.68 3.40
C GLN A 81 -8.17 15.03 4.06
N GLU A 82 -6.93 15.37 4.35
CA GLU A 82 -6.60 16.67 4.92
C GLU A 82 -6.90 17.82 3.95
N LEU A 83 -6.61 17.63 2.66
CA LEU A 83 -6.92 18.63 1.63
C LEU A 83 -8.41 18.87 1.50
N GLU A 84 -9.25 17.84 1.66
CA GLU A 84 -10.70 17.94 1.59
C GLU A 84 -11.30 18.80 2.72
N ARG A 85 -10.59 18.94 3.83
CA ARG A 85 -11.02 19.77 4.97
C ARG A 85 -10.77 21.25 4.76
N LEU A 86 -9.97 21.61 3.77
CA LEU A 86 -9.61 22.99 3.50
C LEU A 86 -10.74 23.72 2.76
N SER A 87 -10.86 25.04 3.02
CA SER A 87 -11.72 25.89 2.20
C SER A 87 -11.14 25.98 0.78
N PRO A 88 -11.95 26.36 -0.23
CA PRO A 88 -11.42 26.55 -1.58
C PRO A 88 -10.23 27.53 -1.64
N GLU A 89 -10.28 28.60 -0.85
CA GLU A 89 -9.18 29.57 -0.78
C GLU A 89 -7.93 28.97 -0.19
N GLN A 90 -8.06 28.21 0.91
CA GLN A 90 -6.91 27.51 1.53
C GLN A 90 -6.31 26.46 0.60
N SER A 91 -7.16 25.70 -0.11
CA SER A 91 -6.70 24.71 -1.08
C SER A 91 -5.89 25.36 -2.19
N GLU A 92 -6.30 26.55 -2.68
CA GLU A 92 -5.57 27.28 -3.71
C GLU A 92 -4.19 27.72 -3.20
N HIS A 93 -4.10 28.17 -1.95
CA HIS A 93 -2.80 28.55 -1.36
C HIS A 93 -1.86 27.34 -1.25
N VAL A 94 -2.38 26.19 -0.82
CA VAL A 94 -1.57 24.96 -0.73
C VAL A 94 -1.10 24.51 -2.11
N LEU A 95 -1.98 24.55 -3.11
CA LEU A 95 -1.65 24.20 -4.48
C LEU A 95 -0.52 25.10 -5.02
N GLN A 96 -0.57 26.38 -4.73
CA GLN A 96 0.45 27.33 -5.16
C GLN A 96 1.81 27.00 -4.53
N ILE A 97 1.83 26.65 -3.24
CA ILE A 97 3.06 26.23 -2.54
C ILE A 97 3.65 24.99 -3.21
N VAL A 98 2.81 23.99 -3.49
CA VAL A 98 3.24 22.75 -4.12
C VAL A 98 3.85 23.02 -5.49
N ARG A 99 3.20 23.88 -6.29
CA ARG A 99 3.71 24.27 -7.60
C ARG A 99 5.08 24.97 -7.49
N ASP A 100 5.22 25.90 -6.54
CA ASP A 100 6.47 26.62 -6.33
C ASP A 100 7.62 25.68 -5.98
N ILE A 101 7.34 24.69 -5.12
CA ILE A 101 8.34 23.70 -4.72
C ILE A 101 8.72 22.80 -5.89
N SER A 102 7.77 22.40 -6.73
CA SER A 102 8.00 21.47 -7.83
C SER A 102 8.63 22.09 -9.07
N GLN A 103 8.70 23.41 -9.14
CA GLN A 103 9.27 24.15 -10.29
C GLN A 103 10.75 24.46 -10.15
N LYS A 104 11.48 23.69 -9.42
CA LYS A 104 12.92 23.89 -9.26
C LYS A 104 13.71 23.65 -10.52
#